data_d2e7b95bfbc84b82dadffab64d42794c
#
_entry.id   d2e7b95bfbc84b82dadffab64d42794c
#
_cell.length_a   1.000
_cell.length_b   1.000
_cell.length_c   1.000
_cell.angle_alpha   90.00
_cell.angle_beta   90.00
_cell.angle_gamma   90.00
#
_symmetry.space_group_name_H-M   'P 1'
#
loop_
_entity.id
_entity.type
_entity.pdbx_description
1 polymer ?
#
loop_
_entity_poly.entity_id
_entity_poly.type
_entity_poly.pdbx_seq_one_letter_code
_entity_poly.pdbx_strand_id
1 'polypeptide(L)'
;LFGFFFSFDTFSQNIPVDFEQGGFGASWNWKVFENGQNSPLEIVPNPDTTGINKSLTVAKFNALSIGAPWAGCETFHGLDIGSFMIDQTNMVIRVMVYKSVISDVGIKLVRSDNWSLGEIKVSNTKVNEWEQLTFDFSSHFGLPYDQLVFFPDFTSRQLDNVIYFDNVFDVEYLALSDCPATPLDFEMSLPNVFSPNNDGLNDFYFPLVNNVDWIEWEVFSRNGQKLFQSTSLTEKWDGTQ
;
A
#
# COMPACT_ATOMS: atom_id res chain seq x y z
N LEU A 1 11.73 -30.07 24.11
CA LEU A 1 11.15 -29.49 22.88
C LEU A 1 10.81 -28.01 23.19
N PHE A 2 11.67 -27.07 22.81
CA PHE A 2 11.39 -25.63 22.95
C PHE A 2 10.74 -25.19 21.64
N GLY A 3 9.48 -24.83 21.68
CA GLY A 3 8.78 -24.18 20.57
C GLY A 3 9.07 -22.68 20.60
N PHE A 4 9.71 -22.16 19.54
CA PHE A 4 9.81 -20.74 19.30
C PHE A 4 8.51 -20.28 18.63
N PHE A 5 7.73 -19.47 19.33
CA PHE A 5 6.66 -18.69 18.72
C PHE A 5 7.30 -17.46 18.09
N PHE A 6 7.37 -17.40 16.77
CA PHE A 6 7.63 -16.16 16.06
C PHE A 6 6.30 -15.41 15.97
N SER A 7 6.20 -14.31 16.72
CA SER A 7 5.19 -13.30 16.46
C SER A 7 5.65 -12.55 15.22
N PHE A 8 4.99 -12.75 14.11
CA PHE A 8 5.13 -11.86 12.96
C PHE A 8 4.18 -10.69 13.21
N ASP A 9 4.73 -9.55 13.63
CA ASP A 9 4.02 -8.29 13.54
C ASP A 9 3.87 -7.97 12.05
N THR A 10 2.76 -8.37 11.46
CA THR A 10 2.42 -8.02 10.09
C THR A 10 1.98 -6.56 10.05
N PHE A 11 2.90 -5.67 9.76
CA PHE A 11 2.57 -4.31 9.34
C PHE A 11 2.00 -4.39 7.92
N SER A 12 0.67 -4.32 7.76
CA SER A 12 0.01 -4.61 6.49
C SER A 12 -0.29 -3.38 5.62
N GLN A 13 0.07 -2.15 6.05
CA GLN A 13 -0.40 -0.90 5.44
C GLN A 13 0.47 -0.33 4.33
N ASN A 14 1.58 -0.97 4.00
CA ASN A 14 2.37 -0.67 2.82
C ASN A 14 2.00 -1.56 1.63
N ILE A 15 0.93 -2.35 1.77
CA ILE A 15 0.39 -3.22 0.73
C ILE A 15 -0.96 -2.66 0.32
N PRO A 16 -1.20 -2.38 -0.97
CA PRO A 16 -2.48 -1.87 -1.44
C PRO A 16 -3.66 -2.79 -1.08
N VAL A 17 -4.77 -2.17 -0.68
CA VAL A 17 -6.06 -2.87 -0.57
C VAL A 17 -6.63 -2.93 -1.99
N ASP A 18 -6.37 -4.04 -2.68
CA ASP A 18 -6.50 -4.20 -4.13
C ASP A 18 -7.78 -4.91 -4.57
N PHE A 19 -8.58 -5.38 -3.63
CA PHE A 19 -9.83 -6.11 -3.86
C PHE A 19 -9.73 -7.31 -4.83
N GLU A 20 -8.52 -7.80 -5.09
CA GLU A 20 -8.30 -8.97 -5.94
C GLU A 20 -8.51 -10.28 -5.17
N GLN A 21 -8.80 -11.35 -5.91
CA GLN A 21 -8.95 -12.67 -5.31
C GLN A 21 -7.62 -13.14 -4.70
N GLY A 22 -7.59 -13.30 -3.38
CA GLY A 22 -6.39 -13.68 -2.63
C GLY A 22 -5.50 -12.51 -2.26
N GLY A 23 -5.85 -11.28 -2.69
CA GLY A 23 -5.27 -10.03 -2.24
C GLY A 23 -5.96 -9.47 -1.00
N PHE A 24 -5.79 -8.18 -0.76
CA PHE A 24 -6.36 -7.48 0.40
C PHE A 24 -7.67 -6.79 0.04
N GLY A 25 -8.63 -6.80 0.96
CA GLY A 25 -9.91 -6.09 0.83
C GLY A 25 -11.07 -6.95 0.34
N ALA A 26 -10.87 -7.85 -0.64
CA ALA A 26 -11.94 -8.64 -1.24
C ALA A 26 -12.65 -9.58 -0.25
N SER A 27 -11.89 -10.18 0.66
CA SER A 27 -12.42 -11.10 1.70
C SER A 27 -12.63 -10.43 3.06
N TRP A 28 -12.39 -9.13 3.16
CA TRP A 28 -12.52 -8.39 4.41
C TRP A 28 -13.98 -8.15 4.80
N ASN A 29 -14.21 -7.92 6.08
CA ASN A 29 -15.51 -7.56 6.61
C ASN A 29 -15.69 -6.04 6.53
N TRP A 30 -16.42 -5.58 5.52
CA TRP A 30 -16.74 -4.17 5.36
C TRP A 30 -18.12 -3.87 5.93
N LYS A 31 -18.21 -2.84 6.77
CA LYS A 31 -19.47 -2.34 7.30
C LYS A 31 -19.85 -1.05 6.57
N VAL A 32 -20.96 -1.06 5.85
CA VAL A 32 -21.57 0.14 5.26
C VAL A 32 -22.37 0.86 6.33
N PHE A 33 -22.29 2.18 6.37
CA PHE A 33 -22.98 3.01 7.35
C PHE A 33 -23.61 4.26 6.70
N GLU A 34 -24.67 4.78 7.34
CA GLU A 34 -25.38 6.02 7.00
C GLU A 34 -25.87 6.10 5.54
N ASN A 35 -26.02 4.99 4.87
CA ASN A 35 -26.39 4.86 3.46
C ASN A 35 -27.87 4.44 3.26
N GLY A 36 -28.72 4.74 4.22
CA GLY A 36 -30.14 4.34 4.18
C GLY A 36 -30.32 2.87 4.48
N GLN A 37 -30.24 2.00 3.49
CA GLN A 37 -30.40 0.54 3.66
C GLN A 37 -29.10 -0.17 4.09
N ASN A 38 -27.94 0.51 4.01
CA ASN A 38 -26.62 -0.02 4.34
C ASN A 38 -26.33 -1.38 3.68
N SER A 39 -26.68 -1.53 2.39
CA SER A 39 -26.36 -2.74 1.62
C SER A 39 -24.86 -3.00 1.67
N PRO A 40 -24.42 -4.26 1.75
CA PRO A 40 -23.01 -4.60 1.81
C PRO A 40 -22.20 -4.01 0.65
N LEU A 41 -20.94 -3.72 0.89
CA LEU A 41 -19.97 -3.38 -0.15
C LEU A 41 -19.87 -4.57 -1.13
N GLU A 42 -19.93 -4.29 -2.42
CA GLU A 42 -19.85 -5.29 -3.48
C GLU A 42 -18.41 -5.35 -4.04
N ILE A 43 -17.90 -6.54 -4.29
CA ILE A 43 -16.66 -6.74 -5.06
C ILE A 43 -17.11 -7.21 -6.45
N VAL A 44 -16.77 -6.43 -7.47
CA VAL A 44 -17.28 -6.60 -8.84
C VAL A 44 -16.14 -6.53 -9.86
N PRO A 45 -16.36 -7.03 -11.10
CA PRO A 45 -15.41 -6.79 -12.17
C PRO A 45 -15.16 -5.29 -12.38
N ASN A 46 -13.90 -4.94 -12.68
CA ASN A 46 -13.49 -3.57 -12.97
C ASN A 46 -14.27 -3.03 -14.18
N PRO A 47 -14.96 -1.88 -14.05
CA PRO A 47 -15.76 -1.30 -15.14
C PRO A 47 -14.92 -0.82 -16.32
N ASP A 48 -13.63 -0.51 -16.11
CA ASP A 48 -12.72 -0.03 -17.16
C ASP A 48 -11.27 -0.45 -16.88
N THR A 49 -10.81 -1.48 -17.56
CA THR A 49 -9.42 -1.97 -17.51
C THR A 49 -8.53 -1.31 -18.57
N THR A 50 -9.05 -0.41 -19.39
CA THR A 50 -8.26 0.29 -20.44
C THR A 50 -7.50 1.50 -19.89
N GLY A 51 -8.01 2.10 -18.79
CA GLY A 51 -7.43 3.23 -18.09
C GLY A 51 -6.19 2.89 -17.23
N ILE A 52 -5.96 3.69 -16.20
CA ILE A 52 -4.82 3.55 -15.29
C ILE A 52 -4.96 2.39 -14.30
N ASN A 53 -6.18 1.97 -13.98
CA ASN A 53 -6.44 0.82 -13.11
C ASN A 53 -6.56 -0.47 -13.92
N LYS A 54 -5.63 -1.40 -13.71
CA LYS A 54 -5.55 -2.69 -14.41
C LYS A 54 -6.06 -3.86 -13.59
N SER A 55 -6.58 -3.64 -12.40
CA SER A 55 -7.17 -4.67 -11.54
C SER A 55 -8.30 -5.39 -12.26
N LEU A 56 -8.51 -6.66 -11.96
CA LEU A 56 -9.62 -7.44 -12.49
C LEU A 56 -10.91 -7.19 -11.71
N THR A 57 -10.77 -6.99 -10.41
CA THR A 57 -11.89 -6.76 -9.48
C THR A 57 -11.66 -5.49 -8.67
N VAL A 58 -12.74 -4.85 -8.26
CA VAL A 58 -12.74 -3.57 -7.53
C VAL A 58 -13.90 -3.53 -6.54
N ALA A 59 -13.83 -2.66 -5.54
CA ALA A 59 -14.97 -2.37 -4.67
C ALA A 59 -15.99 -1.46 -5.37
N LYS A 60 -17.27 -1.75 -5.17
CA LYS A 60 -18.39 -0.95 -5.64
C LYS A 60 -19.25 -0.50 -4.47
N PHE A 61 -19.45 0.79 -4.37
CA PHE A 61 -20.35 1.44 -3.40
C PHE A 61 -21.50 2.14 -4.11
N ASN A 62 -22.73 1.78 -3.73
CA ASN A 62 -23.92 2.45 -4.20
C ASN A 62 -24.31 3.54 -3.19
N ALA A 63 -23.94 4.78 -3.44
CA ALA A 63 -24.29 5.92 -2.60
C ALA A 63 -25.76 6.32 -2.85
N LEU A 64 -26.64 5.97 -1.92
CA LEU A 64 -28.08 6.20 -2.08
C LEU A 64 -28.45 7.66 -1.82
N SER A 65 -29.40 8.18 -2.58
CA SER A 65 -29.94 9.55 -2.42
C SER A 65 -30.61 9.78 -1.08
N ILE A 66 -31.10 8.71 -0.46
CA ILE A 66 -31.69 8.72 0.89
C ILE A 66 -30.63 8.59 2.01
N GLY A 67 -29.38 8.30 1.65
CA GLY A 67 -28.26 8.22 2.60
C GLY A 67 -27.76 9.60 3.02
N ALA A 68 -27.03 9.64 4.13
CA ALA A 68 -26.37 10.86 4.58
C ALA A 68 -25.26 11.30 3.60
N PRO A 69 -24.92 12.60 3.53
CA PRO A 69 -23.80 13.08 2.71
C PRO A 69 -22.46 12.39 3.03
N TRP A 70 -22.31 11.90 4.26
CA TRP A 70 -21.12 11.18 4.76
C TRP A 70 -21.32 9.67 4.80
N ALA A 71 -22.26 9.10 4.03
CA ALA A 71 -22.39 7.67 3.89
C ALA A 71 -21.09 7.04 3.40
N GLY A 72 -20.71 5.89 3.96
CA GLY A 72 -19.45 5.26 3.64
C GLY A 72 -19.38 3.80 4.04
N CYS A 73 -18.16 3.28 4.02
CA CYS A 73 -17.84 1.95 4.49
C CYS A 73 -16.58 1.98 5.37
N GLU A 74 -16.48 1.02 6.28
CA GLU A 74 -15.39 0.95 7.25
C GLU A 74 -14.97 -0.51 7.48
N THR A 75 -13.70 -0.70 7.82
CA THR A 75 -13.20 -1.98 8.37
C THR A 75 -13.56 -2.08 9.84
N PHE A 76 -13.42 -3.27 10.42
CA PHE A 76 -13.52 -3.41 11.88
C PHE A 76 -12.17 -3.16 12.54
N HIS A 77 -12.18 -2.67 13.78
CA HIS A 77 -10.98 -2.42 14.57
C HIS A 77 -10.10 -3.67 14.70
N GLY A 78 -8.83 -3.54 14.34
CA GLY A 78 -7.82 -4.58 14.51
C GLY A 78 -8.04 -5.86 13.70
N LEU A 79 -9.14 -5.93 12.90
CA LEU A 79 -9.41 -7.03 11.99
C LEU A 79 -9.04 -6.62 10.57
N ASP A 80 -8.72 -7.61 9.75
CA ASP A 80 -8.47 -7.45 8.31
C ASP A 80 -7.32 -6.48 8.01
N ILE A 81 -7.50 -5.16 8.25
CA ILE A 81 -6.46 -4.16 8.05
C ILE A 81 -5.34 -4.23 9.10
N GLY A 82 -5.59 -4.83 10.27
CA GLY A 82 -4.62 -4.90 11.37
C GLY A 82 -4.33 -3.55 12.03
N SER A 83 -3.26 -3.51 12.84
CA SER A 83 -2.80 -2.29 13.49
C SER A 83 -1.58 -1.73 12.79
N PHE A 84 -1.53 -0.41 12.60
CA PHE A 84 -0.46 0.26 11.88
C PHE A 84 -0.17 1.66 12.43
N MET A 85 0.97 2.20 12.05
CA MET A 85 1.39 3.54 12.39
C MET A 85 1.62 4.35 11.12
N ILE A 86 1.23 5.61 11.12
CA ILE A 86 1.58 6.52 10.02
C ILE A 86 3.05 6.93 10.18
N ASP A 87 3.84 6.63 9.16
CA ASP A 87 5.26 6.96 9.08
C ASP A 87 5.63 7.54 7.70
N GLN A 88 6.93 7.66 7.41
CA GLN A 88 7.40 8.22 6.14
C GLN A 88 6.99 7.40 4.91
N THR A 89 6.68 6.12 5.06
CA THR A 89 6.36 5.21 3.94
C THR A 89 4.89 5.22 3.57
N ASN A 90 4.00 5.63 4.49
CA ASN A 90 2.53 5.58 4.30
C ASN A 90 1.79 6.87 4.67
N MET A 91 2.48 7.98 4.99
CA MET A 91 1.84 9.27 5.28
C MET A 91 1.17 9.92 4.05
N VAL A 92 1.38 9.39 2.87
CA VAL A 92 0.67 9.77 1.65
C VAL A 92 -0.15 8.57 1.22
N ILE A 93 -1.47 8.65 1.42
CA ILE A 93 -2.40 7.57 1.04
C ILE A 93 -2.96 7.90 -0.34
N ARG A 94 -2.90 6.93 -1.25
CA ARG A 94 -3.48 7.04 -2.59
C ARG A 94 -4.60 6.03 -2.75
N VAL A 95 -5.59 6.37 -3.56
CA VAL A 95 -6.70 5.49 -3.92
C VAL A 95 -7.14 5.74 -5.35
N MET A 96 -7.43 4.68 -6.08
CA MET A 96 -8.07 4.75 -7.38
C MET A 96 -9.59 4.91 -7.19
N VAL A 97 -10.19 5.86 -7.90
CA VAL A 97 -11.65 6.04 -7.92
C VAL A 97 -12.17 6.15 -9.34
N TYR A 98 -13.36 5.60 -9.57
CA TYR A 98 -14.11 5.75 -10.81
C TYR A 98 -15.54 6.18 -10.44
N LYS A 99 -15.91 7.38 -10.82
CA LYS A 99 -17.15 8.04 -10.40
C LYS A 99 -17.89 8.63 -11.60
N SER A 100 -19.20 8.67 -11.55
CA SER A 100 -20.03 9.36 -12.55
C SER A 100 -20.27 10.85 -12.21
N VAL A 101 -19.83 11.30 -11.04
CA VAL A 101 -20.02 12.66 -10.53
C VAL A 101 -18.74 13.21 -9.93
N ILE A 102 -18.59 14.53 -9.94
CA ILE A 102 -17.53 15.22 -9.20
C ILE A 102 -18.04 15.48 -7.77
N SER A 103 -17.33 14.94 -6.78
CA SER A 103 -17.60 15.17 -5.36
C SER A 103 -16.40 14.74 -4.52
N ASP A 104 -16.37 15.12 -3.26
CA ASP A 104 -15.32 14.75 -2.35
C ASP A 104 -15.32 13.22 -2.08
N VAL A 105 -14.14 12.67 -2.02
CA VAL A 105 -13.84 11.36 -1.45
C VAL A 105 -13.13 11.61 -0.12
N GLY A 106 -13.51 10.88 0.93
CA GLY A 106 -12.94 11.04 2.27
C GLY A 106 -12.26 9.78 2.76
N ILE A 107 -11.16 9.96 3.50
CA ILE A 107 -10.51 8.91 4.27
C ILE A 107 -10.37 9.38 5.71
N LYS A 108 -10.76 8.52 6.66
CA LYS A 108 -10.54 8.73 8.08
C LYS A 108 -9.88 7.50 8.67
N LEU A 109 -8.82 7.70 9.44
CA LEU A 109 -8.15 6.66 10.21
C LEU A 109 -8.61 6.74 11.67
N VAL A 110 -8.91 5.61 12.27
CA VAL A 110 -9.45 5.52 13.63
C VAL A 110 -8.57 4.59 14.46
N ARG A 111 -8.34 4.98 15.71
CA ARG A 111 -7.59 4.22 16.70
C ARG A 111 -8.50 3.23 17.44
N SER A 112 -7.90 2.26 18.08
CA SER A 112 -8.61 1.24 18.89
C SER A 112 -9.49 1.79 20.01
N ASP A 113 -9.25 3.03 20.44
CA ASP A 113 -10.07 3.75 21.43
C ASP A 113 -11.19 4.62 20.77
N ASN A 114 -11.46 4.42 19.47
CA ASN A 114 -12.40 5.19 18.64
C ASN A 114 -12.02 6.67 18.43
N TRP A 115 -10.79 7.09 18.77
CA TRP A 115 -10.33 8.44 18.51
C TRP A 115 -9.80 8.59 17.08
N SER A 116 -9.98 9.78 16.49
CA SER A 116 -9.45 10.13 15.18
C SER A 116 -9.18 11.64 15.08
N LEU A 117 -8.32 12.05 14.16
CA LEU A 117 -8.13 13.45 13.77
C LEU A 117 -9.21 13.96 12.78
N GLY A 118 -10.19 13.13 12.46
CA GLY A 118 -11.22 13.44 11.47
C GLY A 118 -10.88 12.87 10.09
N GLU A 119 -11.70 13.22 9.10
CA GLU A 119 -11.52 12.82 7.71
C GLU A 119 -10.70 13.84 6.93
N ILE A 120 -9.85 13.35 6.03
CA ILE A 120 -9.21 14.14 4.98
C ILE A 120 -10.01 13.92 3.69
N LYS A 121 -10.34 14.99 2.98
CA LYS A 121 -11.17 14.95 1.77
C LYS A 121 -10.44 15.48 0.56
N VAL A 122 -10.61 14.81 -0.57
CA VAL A 122 -10.08 15.19 -1.87
C VAL A 122 -11.17 14.98 -2.92
N SER A 123 -11.47 15.99 -3.74
CA SER A 123 -12.43 15.86 -4.84
C SER A 123 -11.79 15.14 -6.04
N ASN A 124 -12.55 14.25 -6.70
CA ASN A 124 -12.17 13.79 -8.03
C ASN A 124 -12.36 14.92 -9.06
N THR A 125 -11.61 14.86 -10.15
CA THR A 125 -11.68 15.83 -11.26
C THR A 125 -12.21 15.21 -12.55
N LYS A 126 -12.23 13.87 -12.63
CA LYS A 126 -12.67 13.11 -13.78
C LYS A 126 -14.00 12.39 -13.50
N VAL A 127 -14.78 12.14 -14.53
CA VAL A 127 -16.02 11.36 -14.46
C VAL A 127 -15.98 10.22 -15.48
N ASN A 128 -16.46 9.04 -15.07
CA ASN A 128 -16.46 7.84 -15.89
C ASN A 128 -15.07 7.46 -16.43
N GLU A 129 -14.06 7.74 -15.62
CA GLU A 129 -12.65 7.44 -15.89
C GLU A 129 -11.95 7.18 -14.54
N TRP A 130 -11.01 6.25 -14.49
CA TRP A 130 -10.19 6.03 -13.30
C TRP A 130 -9.27 7.22 -13.04
N GLU A 131 -9.23 7.65 -11.80
CA GLU A 131 -8.37 8.71 -11.28
C GLU A 131 -7.72 8.27 -9.98
N GLN A 132 -6.42 8.52 -9.82
CA GLN A 132 -5.75 8.32 -8.54
C GLN A 132 -5.83 9.61 -7.72
N LEU A 133 -6.48 9.52 -6.56
CA LEU A 133 -6.54 10.61 -5.58
C LEU A 133 -5.43 10.43 -4.55
N THR A 134 -4.87 11.55 -4.09
CA THR A 134 -3.77 11.59 -3.13
C THR A 134 -4.18 12.35 -1.88
N PHE A 135 -4.03 11.71 -0.71
CA PHE A 135 -4.40 12.23 0.60
C PHE A 135 -3.15 12.41 1.45
N ASP A 136 -2.93 13.61 1.98
CA ASP A 136 -1.80 13.94 2.85
C ASP A 136 -2.15 13.67 4.32
N PHE A 137 -1.60 12.59 4.87
CA PHE A 137 -1.71 12.20 6.27
C PHE A 137 -0.46 12.57 7.09
N SER A 138 0.38 13.49 6.63
CA SER A 138 1.61 13.91 7.35
C SER A 138 1.34 14.43 8.77
N SER A 139 0.17 15.06 9.00
CA SER A 139 -0.27 15.47 10.34
C SER A 139 -0.57 14.31 11.30
N HIS A 140 -0.70 13.08 10.77
CA HIS A 140 -0.95 11.86 11.53
C HIS A 140 0.36 11.11 11.87
N PHE A 141 1.52 11.63 11.51
CA PHE A 141 2.83 10.99 11.69
C PHE A 141 3.04 10.54 13.15
N GLY A 142 3.47 9.28 13.32
CA GLY A 142 3.69 8.67 14.61
C GLY A 142 2.44 8.25 15.38
N LEU A 143 1.25 8.37 14.80
CA LEU A 143 0.00 7.93 15.42
C LEU A 143 -0.38 6.51 14.98
N PRO A 144 -0.77 5.63 15.93
CA PRO A 144 -1.24 4.28 15.62
C PRO A 144 -2.73 4.29 15.25
N TYR A 145 -3.09 3.43 14.30
CA TYR A 145 -4.46 3.21 13.84
C TYR A 145 -4.73 1.71 13.66
N ASP A 146 -6.00 1.32 13.64
CA ASP A 146 -6.43 -0.05 13.41
C ASP A 146 -7.77 -0.17 12.67
N GLN A 147 -8.26 0.96 12.14
CA GLN A 147 -9.49 1.00 11.34
C GLN A 147 -9.37 2.05 10.23
N LEU A 148 -9.83 1.67 9.05
CA LEU A 148 -10.02 2.54 7.88
C LEU A 148 -11.51 2.84 7.70
N VAL A 149 -11.86 4.13 7.59
CA VAL A 149 -13.18 4.60 7.20
C VAL A 149 -13.08 5.32 5.87
N PHE A 150 -13.85 4.88 4.89
CA PHE A 150 -13.85 5.40 3.54
C PHE A 150 -15.21 6.01 3.18
N PHE A 151 -15.20 7.22 2.64
CA PHE A 151 -16.38 7.98 2.20
C PHE A 151 -16.31 8.17 0.69
N PRO A 152 -16.90 7.29 -0.12
CA PRO A 152 -16.73 7.31 -1.58
C PRO A 152 -17.35 8.51 -2.28
N ASP A 153 -18.37 9.13 -1.66
CA ASP A 153 -19.16 10.21 -2.25
C ASP A 153 -19.64 11.18 -1.16
N PHE A 154 -18.71 12.01 -0.66
CA PHE A 154 -18.98 12.93 0.46
C PHE A 154 -19.72 14.17 0.00
N THR A 155 -21.00 14.02 -0.35
CA THR A 155 -21.85 15.11 -0.82
C THR A 155 -23.34 14.81 -0.59
N SER A 156 -24.16 15.85 -0.54
CA SER A 156 -25.62 15.70 -0.64
C SER A 156 -26.00 15.34 -2.06
N ARG A 157 -26.84 14.32 -2.23
CA ARG A 157 -27.22 13.78 -3.55
C ARG A 157 -28.72 13.72 -3.73
N GLN A 158 -29.17 13.94 -4.98
CA GLN A 158 -30.59 13.87 -5.36
C GLN A 158 -30.91 12.54 -6.07
N LEU A 159 -29.90 11.88 -6.61
CA LEU A 159 -29.97 10.59 -7.28
C LEU A 159 -28.92 9.66 -6.67
N ASP A 160 -29.13 8.38 -6.81
CA ASP A 160 -28.16 7.38 -6.39
C ASP A 160 -26.94 7.44 -7.30
N ASN A 161 -25.74 7.42 -6.69
CA ASN A 161 -24.47 7.41 -7.40
C ASN A 161 -23.79 6.06 -7.23
N VAL A 162 -23.18 5.57 -8.29
CA VAL A 162 -22.32 4.38 -8.24
C VAL A 162 -20.86 4.83 -8.26
N ILE A 163 -20.12 4.42 -7.26
CA ILE A 163 -18.72 4.70 -7.11
C ILE A 163 -17.95 3.36 -7.08
N TYR A 164 -16.90 3.26 -7.89
CA TYR A 164 -15.92 2.20 -7.76
C TYR A 164 -14.65 2.77 -7.16
N PHE A 165 -13.99 1.98 -6.32
CA PHE A 165 -12.71 2.35 -5.75
C PHE A 165 -11.82 1.13 -5.60
N ASP A 166 -10.50 1.38 -5.56
CA ASP A 166 -9.51 0.32 -5.61
C ASP A 166 -8.13 0.83 -5.13
N ASN A 167 -7.23 -0.10 -4.86
CA ASN A 167 -5.83 0.21 -4.56
C ASN A 167 -5.68 1.30 -3.46
N VAL A 168 -6.40 1.14 -2.33
CA VAL A 168 -6.22 2.02 -1.17
C VAL A 168 -4.86 1.73 -0.55
N PHE A 169 -4.08 2.75 -0.22
CA PHE A 169 -2.66 2.72 0.15
C PHE A 169 -1.73 2.36 -1.03
N ASP A 170 -2.13 2.71 -2.26
CA ASP A 170 -1.34 2.45 -3.46
C ASP A 170 -0.06 3.31 -3.54
N VAL A 171 0.84 2.88 -4.38
CA VAL A 171 1.99 3.69 -4.81
C VAL A 171 1.55 4.77 -5.80
N GLU A 172 2.39 5.77 -6.04
CA GLU A 172 2.09 6.81 -7.03
C GLU A 172 1.99 6.22 -8.43
N TYR A 173 0.85 6.46 -9.10
CA TYR A 173 0.73 6.14 -10.52
C TYR A 173 1.48 7.19 -11.34
N LEU A 174 2.60 6.79 -11.90
CA LEU A 174 3.34 7.61 -12.87
C LEU A 174 2.82 7.27 -14.27
N ALA A 175 2.31 8.27 -14.98
CA ALA A 175 2.00 8.10 -16.40
C ALA A 175 3.28 7.71 -17.16
N LEU A 176 3.16 6.82 -18.16
CA LEU A 176 4.32 6.39 -18.97
C LEU A 176 5.10 7.57 -19.60
N SER A 177 4.44 8.74 -19.77
CA SER A 177 5.08 10.00 -20.19
C SER A 177 6.02 10.60 -19.14
N ASP A 178 5.84 10.24 -17.87
CA ASP A 178 6.58 10.79 -16.73
C ASP A 178 7.66 9.83 -16.25
N CYS A 179 7.66 8.59 -16.75
CA CYS A 179 8.78 7.69 -16.59
C CYS A 179 9.95 8.19 -17.43
N PRO A 180 11.16 8.36 -16.86
CA PRO A 180 12.35 8.55 -17.68
C PRO A 180 12.42 7.40 -18.69
N ALA A 181 12.63 7.73 -19.97
CA ALA A 181 12.51 6.82 -21.12
C ALA A 181 13.54 5.66 -21.12
N THR A 182 14.31 5.50 -20.08
CA THR A 182 15.21 4.37 -19.86
C THR A 182 14.76 3.65 -18.58
N PRO A 183 14.35 2.38 -18.65
CA PRO A 183 14.38 1.55 -17.47
C PRO A 183 15.79 1.67 -16.90
N LEU A 184 15.91 2.06 -15.63
CA LEU A 184 17.17 1.88 -14.92
C LEU A 184 17.35 0.37 -14.85
N ASP A 185 18.11 -0.19 -15.80
CA ASP A 185 18.42 -1.61 -15.78
C ASP A 185 19.12 -1.90 -14.45
N PHE A 186 18.43 -2.65 -13.59
CA PHE A 186 19.05 -3.22 -12.41
C PHE A 186 20.12 -4.19 -12.87
N GLU A 187 21.35 -3.92 -12.50
CA GLU A 187 22.45 -4.84 -12.72
C GLU A 187 23.02 -5.31 -11.38
N MET A 188 23.14 -6.60 -11.22
CA MET A 188 23.84 -7.22 -10.10
C MET A 188 24.83 -8.24 -10.62
N SER A 189 26.06 -8.15 -10.13
CA SER A 189 27.09 -9.13 -10.36
C SER A 189 27.70 -9.57 -9.04
N LEU A 190 27.82 -10.88 -8.86
CA LEU A 190 28.50 -11.47 -7.70
C LEU A 190 29.87 -11.99 -8.15
N PRO A 191 30.96 -11.63 -7.48
CA PRO A 191 32.25 -12.26 -7.71
C PRO A 191 32.12 -13.78 -7.47
N ASN A 192 32.61 -14.60 -8.36
CA ASN A 192 32.62 -16.05 -8.20
C ASN A 192 33.86 -16.57 -7.47
N VAL A 193 34.86 -15.69 -7.26
CA VAL A 193 36.12 -15.97 -6.58
C VAL A 193 36.58 -14.73 -5.85
N PHE A 194 37.13 -14.87 -4.65
CA PHE A 194 37.91 -13.86 -3.96
C PHE A 194 39.08 -14.51 -3.22
N SER A 195 40.16 -13.75 -2.98
CA SER A 195 41.40 -14.25 -2.37
C SER A 195 41.92 -13.24 -1.35
N PRO A 196 41.48 -13.32 -0.09
CA PRO A 196 41.83 -12.34 0.95
C PRO A 196 43.29 -12.58 1.43
N ASN A 197 44.27 -12.22 0.60
CA ASN A 197 45.70 -12.37 0.87
C ASN A 197 46.41 -11.02 1.02
N ASN A 198 45.67 -9.93 0.95
CA ASN A 198 46.11 -8.55 1.11
C ASN A 198 47.12 -8.10 0.03
N ASP A 199 47.00 -8.63 -1.19
CA ASP A 199 47.84 -8.23 -2.33
C ASP A 199 47.23 -7.08 -3.16
N GLY A 200 46.04 -6.60 -2.78
CA GLY A 200 45.27 -5.56 -3.43
C GLY A 200 44.41 -6.04 -4.58
N LEU A 201 44.35 -7.36 -4.86
CA LEU A 201 43.55 -7.98 -5.92
C LEU A 201 42.55 -8.97 -5.31
N ASN A 202 41.27 -8.72 -5.49
CA ASN A 202 40.18 -9.58 -5.03
C ASN A 202 40.21 -9.93 -3.52
N ASP A 203 40.74 -9.02 -2.70
CA ASP A 203 40.84 -9.19 -1.24
C ASP A 203 39.47 -9.16 -0.54
N PHE A 204 38.45 -8.61 -1.21
CA PHE A 204 37.12 -8.42 -0.64
C PHE A 204 36.04 -9.09 -1.49
N TYR A 205 35.01 -9.62 -0.83
CA TYR A 205 33.80 -10.11 -1.45
C TYR A 205 32.64 -9.14 -1.19
N PHE A 206 31.94 -8.73 -2.24
CA PHE A 206 30.75 -7.88 -2.17
C PHE A 206 29.97 -7.92 -3.47
N PRO A 207 28.64 -7.71 -3.43
CA PRO A 207 27.82 -7.56 -4.64
C PRO A 207 28.19 -6.27 -5.39
N LEU A 208 28.42 -6.37 -6.69
CA LEU A 208 28.49 -5.20 -7.58
C LEU A 208 27.08 -4.91 -8.08
N VAL A 209 26.53 -3.77 -7.72
CA VAL A 209 25.17 -3.38 -8.07
C VAL A 209 25.16 -2.00 -8.71
N ASN A 210 24.29 -1.80 -9.71
CA ASN A 210 24.00 -0.52 -10.32
C ASN A 210 22.50 -0.24 -10.20
N ASN A 211 22.15 1.04 -10.03
CA ASN A 211 20.76 1.50 -9.92
C ASN A 211 19.97 0.83 -8.80
N VAL A 212 20.58 0.77 -7.61
CA VAL A 212 20.02 0.17 -6.40
C VAL A 212 20.10 1.18 -5.27
N ASP A 213 18.97 1.49 -4.67
CA ASP A 213 18.89 2.41 -3.52
C ASP A 213 19.14 1.70 -2.20
N TRP A 214 18.92 0.40 -2.15
CA TRP A 214 19.04 -0.40 -0.94
C TRP A 214 19.45 -1.84 -1.26
N ILE A 215 20.27 -2.45 -0.40
CA ILE A 215 20.70 -3.85 -0.48
C ILE A 215 20.76 -4.47 0.92
N GLU A 216 20.38 -5.72 1.02
CA GLU A 216 20.72 -6.57 2.15
C GLU A 216 21.37 -7.85 1.62
N TRP A 217 22.51 -8.22 2.19
CA TRP A 217 23.23 -9.42 1.78
C TRP A 217 23.94 -10.08 2.93
N GLU A 218 24.04 -11.39 2.85
CA GLU A 218 24.61 -12.22 3.90
C GLU A 218 25.57 -13.25 3.32
N VAL A 219 26.57 -13.62 4.09
CA VAL A 219 27.50 -14.72 3.75
C VAL A 219 27.37 -15.81 4.78
N PHE A 220 27.24 -17.03 4.30
CA PHE A 220 27.12 -18.22 5.14
C PHE A 220 28.27 -19.19 4.89
N SER A 221 28.70 -19.91 5.92
CA SER A 221 29.60 -21.08 5.79
C SER A 221 28.86 -22.25 5.13
N ARG A 222 29.60 -23.27 4.70
CA ARG A 222 29.01 -24.52 4.15
C ARG A 222 28.10 -25.23 5.15
N ASN A 223 28.24 -24.98 6.43
CA ASN A 223 27.43 -25.58 7.49
C ASN A 223 26.22 -24.70 7.87
N GLY A 224 25.94 -23.62 7.12
CA GLY A 224 24.82 -22.71 7.37
C GLY A 224 25.03 -21.69 8.49
N GLN A 225 26.25 -21.54 9.02
CA GLN A 225 26.56 -20.49 9.99
C GLN A 225 26.72 -19.15 9.26
N LYS A 226 26.02 -18.11 9.72
CA LYS A 226 26.17 -16.75 9.18
C LYS A 226 27.55 -16.20 9.59
N LEU A 227 28.33 -15.75 8.61
CA LEU A 227 29.66 -15.22 8.75
C LEU A 227 29.68 -13.69 8.65
N PHE A 228 28.79 -13.12 7.84
CA PHE A 228 28.72 -11.68 7.58
C PHE A 228 27.31 -11.27 7.17
N GLN A 229 26.94 -10.02 7.48
CA GLN A 229 25.69 -9.38 7.03
C GLN A 229 25.95 -7.89 6.86
N SER A 230 25.40 -7.31 5.78
CA SER A 230 25.45 -5.87 5.53
C SER A 230 24.18 -5.36 4.85
N THR A 231 23.80 -4.12 5.16
CA THR A 231 22.79 -3.32 4.47
C THR A 231 23.40 -2.14 3.72
N SER A 232 24.73 -2.08 3.65
CA SER A 232 25.48 -1.00 2.99
C SER A 232 25.82 -1.37 1.54
N LEU A 233 25.65 -0.42 0.63
CA LEU A 233 26.08 -0.54 -0.78
C LEU A 233 27.60 -0.54 -0.97
N THR A 234 28.37 -0.16 0.06
CA THR A 234 29.82 0.00 -0.03
C THR A 234 30.61 -0.90 0.90
N GLU A 235 29.95 -1.57 1.84
CA GLU A 235 30.60 -2.47 2.76
C GLU A 235 31.03 -3.77 2.07
N LYS A 236 32.18 -4.29 2.46
CA LYS A 236 32.84 -5.44 1.83
C LYS A 236 33.25 -6.43 2.90
N TRP A 237 33.13 -7.73 2.59
CA TRP A 237 33.61 -8.80 3.47
C TRP A 237 35.03 -9.21 3.10
N ASP A 238 35.92 -9.23 4.09
CA ASP A 238 37.35 -9.54 3.95
C ASP A 238 37.69 -11.03 4.18
N GLY A 239 36.68 -11.90 4.32
CA GLY A 239 36.87 -13.33 4.56
C GLY A 239 37.07 -13.69 6.04
N THR A 240 37.08 -12.74 6.96
CA THR A 240 37.19 -13.02 8.40
C THR A 240 35.84 -13.40 9.01
N GLN A 241 35.87 -14.13 10.15
CA GLN A 241 34.70 -14.52 10.93
C GLN A 241 34.43 -13.55 12.06
#